data_98e8bc05f55ac0520384f872223d0fce
#
_entry.id   98e8bc05f55ac0520384f872223d0fce
#
_cell.length_a   1.000
_cell.length_b   1.000
_cell.length_c   1.000
_cell.angle_alpha   90.00
_cell.angle_beta   90.00
_cell.angle_gamma   90.00
#
_symmetry.space_group_name_H-M   'P 1'
#
loop_
_entity.id
_entity.type
_entity.pdbx_description
1 polymer ?
#
loop_
_entity_poly.entity_id
_entity_poly.type
_entity_poly.pdbx_seq_one_letter_code
_entity_poly.pdbx_strand_id
1 'polypeptide(L)'
;NPSVPAPDAVNEAAIRILREQPELIHCYTSAQGDAAARQRFADSLNRRFGGDYTADNFYITVGAAASLCCVFNGLSCPGDEFIVFAPYFPEYKVFIEGAGAKMVLIPPEIEHFHIDFAAFEAAITPHTKGVVVNSPNNPSGVVYSKETLEKLASILTAKSQEYGHPIYLISDEPYREIVFSGFQAPWIPHLYRDTIVCYSFSKSLSLPGERLGYVLVPGQAADSGEVYAAVAGAGRSLGYVNAPSLFQQVTSLCCDMTADLSVYERNCKLLVPALREMGYHVAQPGGAFYLFPRTLEPDDVAFSERAKKDFDLLLVPGSGFGAPGHVRIAYCVQTEMIERALPKFRALAESYR
;
A
#
# COMPACT_ATOMS: atom_id res chain seq x y z
N ASN A 1 -0.16 -9.36 11.46
CA ASN A 1 1.25 -9.52 11.09
C ASN A 1 1.37 -10.59 10.02
N PRO A 2 2.32 -10.47 9.05
CA PRO A 2 2.67 -11.57 8.17
C PRO A 2 3.01 -12.83 8.95
N SER A 3 2.52 -13.99 8.50
CA SER A 3 2.78 -15.28 9.17
C SER A 3 4.04 -15.98 8.66
N VAL A 4 4.61 -15.47 7.58
CA VAL A 4 5.86 -16.00 7.00
C VAL A 4 7.07 -15.32 7.66
N PRO A 5 8.16 -16.05 7.94
CA PRO A 5 9.37 -15.46 8.49
C PRO A 5 10.06 -14.55 7.46
N ALA A 6 10.89 -13.64 7.95
CA ALA A 6 11.82 -12.93 7.09
C ALA A 6 12.84 -13.91 6.46
N PRO A 7 13.39 -13.62 5.28
CA PRO A 7 14.49 -14.42 4.71
C PRO A 7 15.69 -14.50 5.67
N ASP A 8 16.34 -15.65 5.75
CA ASP A 8 17.54 -15.83 6.62
C ASP A 8 18.63 -14.80 6.33
N ALA A 9 18.79 -14.41 5.07
CA ALA A 9 19.73 -13.39 4.64
C ALA A 9 19.56 -12.04 5.37
N VAL A 10 18.37 -11.72 5.86
CA VAL A 10 18.10 -10.52 6.66
C VAL A 10 18.83 -10.59 8.00
N ASN A 11 18.72 -11.73 8.69
CA ASN A 11 19.40 -11.94 9.96
C ASN A 11 20.92 -12.03 9.79
N GLU A 12 21.39 -12.71 8.73
CA GLU A 12 22.80 -12.82 8.38
C GLU A 12 23.40 -11.44 8.07
N ALA A 13 22.69 -10.60 7.30
CA ALA A 13 23.11 -9.24 7.02
C ALA A 13 23.20 -8.39 8.30
N ALA A 14 22.22 -8.48 9.19
CA ALA A 14 22.21 -7.75 10.45
C ALA A 14 23.40 -8.16 11.35
N ILE A 15 23.64 -9.46 11.50
CA ILE A 15 24.75 -9.99 12.29
C ILE A 15 26.10 -9.55 11.71
N ARG A 16 26.26 -9.60 10.38
CA ARG A 16 27.46 -9.17 9.70
C ARG A 16 27.73 -7.69 9.93
N ILE A 17 26.74 -6.82 9.70
CA ILE A 17 26.89 -5.37 9.88
C ILE A 17 27.26 -5.03 11.32
N LEU A 18 26.60 -5.63 12.31
CA LEU A 18 26.90 -5.41 13.73
C LEU A 18 28.35 -5.82 14.11
N ARG A 19 28.92 -6.83 13.43
CA ARG A 19 30.30 -7.26 13.65
C ARG A 19 31.32 -6.38 12.92
N GLU A 20 31.00 -5.97 11.70
CA GLU A 20 31.96 -5.24 10.85
C GLU A 20 31.96 -3.72 11.12
N GLN A 21 30.84 -3.17 11.61
CA GLN A 21 30.64 -1.73 11.81
C GLN A 21 30.05 -1.40 13.20
N PRO A 22 30.60 -1.94 14.29
CA PRO A 22 29.97 -1.87 15.61
C PRO A 22 29.79 -0.45 16.17
N GLU A 23 30.61 0.50 15.74
CA GLU A 23 30.53 1.90 16.19
C GLU A 23 29.65 2.75 15.27
N LEU A 24 29.79 2.59 13.96
CA LEU A 24 29.11 3.43 12.97
C LEU A 24 27.62 3.13 12.84
N ILE A 25 27.23 1.85 13.01
CA ILE A 25 25.86 1.43 12.76
C ILE A 25 24.84 2.03 13.72
N HIS A 26 25.27 2.48 14.88
CA HIS A 26 24.42 3.12 15.89
C HIS A 26 24.36 4.66 15.78
N CYS A 27 25.11 5.23 14.84
CA CYS A 27 25.11 6.67 14.58
C CYS A 27 23.88 7.11 13.78
N TYR A 28 23.53 8.39 13.90
CA TYR A 28 22.56 8.99 12.98
C TYR A 28 23.06 8.93 11.54
N THR A 29 22.17 8.61 10.62
CA THR A 29 22.43 8.79 9.18
C THR A 29 22.14 10.26 8.78
N SER A 30 22.31 10.60 7.51
CA SER A 30 21.77 11.87 6.99
C SER A 30 20.25 11.92 7.19
N ALA A 31 19.65 13.10 7.19
CA ALA A 31 18.21 13.27 7.35
C ALA A 31 17.40 12.53 6.26
N GLN A 32 17.98 12.38 5.06
CA GLN A 32 17.37 11.66 3.95
C GLN A 32 17.54 10.14 4.06
N GLY A 33 18.33 9.66 4.99
CA GLY A 33 18.75 8.28 5.14
C GLY A 33 20.15 8.00 4.58
N ASP A 34 20.66 6.81 4.83
CA ASP A 34 21.98 6.36 4.38
C ASP A 34 22.09 6.43 2.84
N ALA A 35 23.13 7.12 2.34
CA ALA A 35 23.30 7.37 0.92
C ALA A 35 23.55 6.08 0.12
N ALA A 36 24.31 5.13 0.69
CA ALA A 36 24.59 3.85 0.04
C ALA A 36 23.33 2.98 0.00
N ALA A 37 22.52 3.02 1.05
CA ALA A 37 21.22 2.31 1.07
C ALA A 37 20.26 2.89 0.01
N ARG A 38 20.15 4.23 -0.07
CA ARG A 38 19.31 4.90 -1.08
C ARG A 38 19.78 4.55 -2.51
N GLN A 39 21.09 4.52 -2.76
CA GLN A 39 21.62 4.13 -4.07
C GLN A 39 21.30 2.67 -4.41
N ARG A 40 21.40 1.73 -3.45
CA ARG A 40 21.02 0.33 -3.69
C ARG A 40 19.52 0.18 -4.00
N PHE A 41 18.64 0.95 -3.37
CA PHE A 41 17.22 0.98 -3.73
C PHE A 41 17.01 1.49 -5.16
N ALA A 42 17.72 2.55 -5.54
CA ALA A 42 17.70 3.07 -6.91
C ALA A 42 18.16 2.02 -7.92
N ASP A 43 19.31 1.41 -7.68
CA ASP A 43 19.88 0.37 -8.55
C ASP A 43 18.93 -0.84 -8.70
N SER A 44 18.27 -1.25 -7.61
CA SER A 44 17.27 -2.31 -7.62
C SER A 44 16.09 -1.97 -8.53
N LEU A 45 15.50 -0.78 -8.37
CA LEU A 45 14.38 -0.37 -9.20
C LEU A 45 14.76 -0.17 -10.67
N ASN A 46 15.94 0.40 -10.94
CA ASN A 46 16.47 0.54 -12.29
C ASN A 46 16.66 -0.81 -12.99
N ARG A 47 17.16 -1.83 -12.28
CA ARG A 47 17.29 -3.19 -12.83
C ARG A 47 15.93 -3.85 -13.09
N ARG A 48 14.99 -3.68 -12.18
CA ARG A 48 13.70 -4.40 -12.21
C ARG A 48 12.68 -3.78 -13.18
N PHE A 49 12.66 -2.46 -13.22
CA PHE A 49 11.64 -1.73 -13.97
C PHE A 49 12.22 -0.87 -15.09
N GLY A 50 13.52 -0.65 -15.11
CA GLY A 50 14.14 0.35 -15.96
C GLY A 50 14.01 1.76 -15.37
N GLY A 51 14.83 2.67 -15.81
CA GLY A 51 14.86 4.07 -15.35
C GLY A 51 16.26 4.52 -15.02
N ASP A 52 16.37 5.74 -14.52
CA ASP A 52 17.59 6.44 -14.18
C ASP A 52 17.59 7.00 -12.76
N TYR A 53 16.90 6.30 -11.85
CA TYR A 53 16.83 6.69 -10.45
C TYR A 53 18.20 6.69 -9.79
N THR A 54 18.41 7.65 -8.89
CA THR A 54 19.63 7.83 -8.09
C THR A 54 19.26 7.92 -6.61
N ALA A 55 20.27 7.90 -5.74
CA ALA A 55 20.07 8.11 -4.31
C ALA A 55 19.25 9.39 -3.99
N ASP A 56 19.37 10.42 -4.82
CA ASP A 56 18.73 11.72 -4.59
C ASP A 56 17.23 11.73 -4.88
N ASN A 57 16.70 10.65 -5.45
CA ASN A 57 15.25 10.45 -5.62
C ASN A 57 14.59 9.81 -4.39
N PHE A 58 15.37 9.26 -3.45
CA PHE A 58 14.87 8.48 -2.32
C PHE A 58 14.99 9.23 -0.99
N TYR A 59 13.90 9.27 -0.26
CA TYR A 59 13.83 9.66 1.14
C TYR A 59 13.43 8.45 1.99
N ILE A 60 14.33 7.98 2.88
CA ILE A 60 14.07 6.81 3.74
C ILE A 60 13.17 7.21 4.90
N THR A 61 12.15 6.41 5.16
CA THR A 61 11.10 6.67 6.16
C THR A 61 10.93 5.52 7.15
N VAL A 62 10.21 5.78 8.23
CA VAL A 62 9.83 4.74 9.20
C VAL A 62 8.59 3.93 8.74
N GLY A 63 8.63 3.45 7.50
CA GLY A 63 7.58 2.66 6.84
C GLY A 63 6.63 3.50 5.99
N ALA A 64 5.76 2.83 5.21
CA ALA A 64 4.87 3.48 4.24
C ALA A 64 3.88 4.48 4.88
N ALA A 65 3.40 4.25 6.10
CA ALA A 65 2.54 5.20 6.79
C ALA A 65 3.24 6.55 6.98
N ALA A 66 4.51 6.53 7.41
CA ALA A 66 5.31 7.75 7.53
C ALA A 66 5.61 8.36 6.14
N SER A 67 5.83 7.52 5.10
CA SER A 67 5.97 8.00 3.73
C SER A 67 4.76 8.81 3.29
N LEU A 68 3.56 8.27 3.50
CA LEU A 68 2.30 8.94 3.17
C LEU A 68 2.11 10.24 3.96
N CYS A 69 2.37 10.22 5.28
CA CYS A 69 2.32 11.42 6.10
C CYS A 69 3.29 12.50 5.58
N CYS A 70 4.52 12.13 5.22
CA CYS A 70 5.50 13.06 4.66
C CYS A 70 5.03 13.64 3.32
N VAL A 71 4.47 12.81 2.44
CA VAL A 71 3.97 13.25 1.13
C VAL A 71 2.78 14.18 1.28
N PHE A 72 1.77 13.81 2.08
CA PHE A 72 0.60 14.67 2.28
C PHE A 72 0.99 16.00 2.93
N ASN A 73 1.80 15.99 4.00
CA ASN A 73 2.24 17.24 4.63
C ASN A 73 3.17 18.08 3.75
N GLY A 74 3.99 17.45 2.91
CA GLY A 74 4.90 18.15 2.01
C GLY A 74 4.18 18.80 0.81
N LEU A 75 3.06 18.22 0.36
CA LEU A 75 2.32 18.72 -0.80
C LEU A 75 1.16 19.65 -0.47
N SER A 76 0.59 19.53 0.74
CA SER A 76 -0.67 20.20 1.09
C SER A 76 -0.50 21.69 1.36
N CYS A 77 -1.43 22.46 0.77
CA CYS A 77 -1.76 23.82 1.18
C CYS A 77 -3.22 23.88 1.66
N PRO A 78 -3.61 24.90 2.43
CA PRO A 78 -5.01 25.07 2.83
C PRO A 78 -5.95 25.10 1.62
N GLY A 79 -6.96 24.21 1.61
CA GLY A 79 -7.93 24.11 0.54
C GLY A 79 -7.63 23.01 -0.49
N ASP A 80 -6.44 22.41 -0.46
CA ASP A 80 -6.10 21.29 -1.34
C ASP A 80 -6.94 20.04 -1.07
N GLU A 81 -7.20 19.28 -2.12
CA GLU A 81 -7.97 18.04 -2.08
C GLU A 81 -7.12 16.85 -2.55
N PHE A 82 -7.31 15.70 -1.90
CA PHE A 82 -6.77 14.42 -2.36
C PHE A 82 -7.91 13.45 -2.63
N ILE A 83 -7.92 12.88 -3.83
CA ILE A 83 -8.91 11.88 -4.22
C ILE A 83 -8.44 10.50 -3.79
N VAL A 84 -9.37 9.72 -3.21
CA VAL A 84 -9.17 8.35 -2.75
C VAL A 84 -10.29 7.47 -3.28
N PHE A 85 -9.96 6.27 -3.77
CA PHE A 85 -10.94 5.29 -4.27
C PHE A 85 -11.34 4.33 -3.16
N ALA A 86 -12.63 4.19 -2.88
CA ALA A 86 -13.11 3.15 -1.98
C ALA A 86 -13.13 1.78 -2.71
N PRO A 87 -12.89 0.66 -2.00
CA PRO A 87 -12.49 0.60 -0.59
C PRO A 87 -11.02 1.01 -0.43
N TYR A 88 -10.73 1.69 0.66
CA TYR A 88 -9.42 2.31 0.90
C TYR A 88 -8.86 1.97 2.28
N PHE A 89 -7.55 2.16 2.47
CA PHE A 89 -6.90 2.03 3.78
C PHE A 89 -7.35 3.18 4.70
N PRO A 90 -8.02 2.91 5.83
CA PRO A 90 -8.73 3.92 6.62
C PRO A 90 -7.87 5.11 7.07
N GLU A 91 -6.59 4.88 7.30
CA GLU A 91 -5.66 5.90 7.76
C GLU A 91 -5.39 7.00 6.72
N TYR A 92 -5.71 6.81 5.43
CA TYR A 92 -5.56 7.89 4.44
C TYR A 92 -6.33 9.13 4.84
N LYS A 93 -7.57 8.96 5.37
CA LYS A 93 -8.37 10.09 5.85
C LYS A 93 -7.63 10.85 6.95
N VAL A 94 -7.09 10.13 7.93
CA VAL A 94 -6.35 10.73 9.07
C VAL A 94 -5.11 11.45 8.58
N PHE A 95 -4.36 10.87 7.63
CA PHE A 95 -3.12 11.47 7.12
C PHE A 95 -3.38 12.71 6.26
N ILE A 96 -4.40 12.67 5.39
CA ILE A 96 -4.77 13.78 4.51
C ILE A 96 -5.35 14.94 5.32
N GLU A 97 -6.33 14.67 6.19
CA GLU A 97 -6.96 15.71 7.01
C GLU A 97 -6.00 16.25 8.07
N GLY A 98 -5.12 15.40 8.62
CA GLY A 98 -4.04 15.81 9.52
C GLY A 98 -3.00 16.72 8.87
N ALA A 99 -2.84 16.63 7.55
CA ALA A 99 -2.00 17.53 6.76
C ALA A 99 -2.72 18.86 6.37
N GLY A 100 -3.97 19.06 6.80
CA GLY A 100 -4.76 20.27 6.51
C GLY A 100 -5.44 20.27 5.15
N ALA A 101 -5.40 19.16 4.42
CA ALA A 101 -6.11 18.98 3.15
C ALA A 101 -7.46 18.27 3.36
N LYS A 102 -8.25 18.16 2.30
CA LYS A 102 -9.55 17.46 2.30
C LYS A 102 -9.45 16.16 1.54
N MET A 103 -9.95 15.08 2.12
CA MET A 103 -10.13 13.82 1.39
C MET A 103 -11.43 13.86 0.58
N VAL A 104 -11.33 13.59 -0.73
CA VAL A 104 -12.46 13.40 -1.64
C VAL A 104 -12.56 11.91 -1.96
N LEU A 105 -13.68 11.29 -1.55
CA LEU A 105 -13.88 9.85 -1.70
C LEU A 105 -14.68 9.54 -2.95
N ILE A 106 -14.13 8.69 -3.83
CA ILE A 106 -14.86 8.08 -4.93
C ILE A 106 -15.54 6.80 -4.42
N PRO A 107 -16.87 6.67 -4.56
CA PRO A 107 -17.57 5.46 -4.15
C PRO A 107 -17.04 4.20 -4.83
N PRO A 108 -17.14 3.02 -4.17
CA PRO A 108 -16.66 1.77 -4.74
C PRO A 108 -17.59 1.29 -5.87
N GLU A 109 -17.02 0.78 -6.96
CA GLU A 109 -17.69 -0.19 -7.80
C GLU A 109 -17.66 -1.55 -7.05
N ILE A 110 -18.82 -2.07 -6.66
CA ILE A 110 -18.93 -3.13 -5.63
C ILE A 110 -18.83 -4.56 -6.17
N GLU A 111 -18.83 -4.75 -7.50
CA GLU A 111 -18.74 -6.10 -8.10
C GLU A 111 -17.27 -6.55 -8.21
N HIS A 112 -16.40 -5.64 -8.64
CA HIS A 112 -15.00 -5.96 -8.91
C HIS A 112 -14.01 -5.00 -8.25
N PHE A 113 -14.49 -3.94 -7.62
CA PHE A 113 -13.70 -2.85 -7.02
C PHE A 113 -12.77 -2.16 -8.04
N HIS A 114 -13.28 -1.98 -9.26
CA HIS A 114 -12.63 -1.18 -10.27
C HIS A 114 -12.88 0.31 -10.04
N ILE A 115 -12.11 1.17 -10.71
CA ILE A 115 -12.30 2.62 -10.64
C ILE A 115 -13.56 3.02 -11.42
N ASP A 116 -14.51 3.69 -10.76
CA ASP A 116 -15.57 4.42 -11.46
C ASP A 116 -14.98 5.70 -12.05
N PHE A 117 -14.61 5.63 -13.33
CA PHE A 117 -13.98 6.75 -14.02
C PHE A 117 -14.92 7.94 -14.22
N ALA A 118 -16.23 7.74 -14.32
CA ALA A 118 -17.18 8.82 -14.45
C ALA A 118 -17.27 9.62 -13.14
N ALA A 119 -17.40 8.94 -12.01
CA ALA A 119 -17.37 9.56 -10.70
C ALA A 119 -15.99 10.21 -10.41
N PHE A 120 -14.91 9.55 -10.81
CA PHE A 120 -13.55 10.07 -10.65
C PHE A 120 -13.35 11.39 -11.41
N GLU A 121 -13.67 11.42 -12.70
CA GLU A 121 -13.49 12.61 -13.53
C GLU A 121 -14.34 13.78 -13.04
N ALA A 122 -15.57 13.52 -12.60
CA ALA A 122 -16.47 14.52 -12.04
C ALA A 122 -16.00 15.10 -10.70
N ALA A 123 -15.19 14.35 -9.95
CA ALA A 123 -14.69 14.77 -8.65
C ALA A 123 -13.39 15.59 -8.70
N ILE A 124 -12.72 15.64 -9.87
CA ILE A 124 -11.48 16.41 -10.03
C ILE A 124 -11.83 17.91 -10.15
N THR A 125 -11.20 18.72 -9.30
CA THR A 125 -11.41 20.17 -9.24
C THR A 125 -10.07 20.93 -9.40
N PRO A 126 -10.07 22.25 -9.58
CA PRO A 126 -8.83 23.05 -9.53
C PRO A 126 -8.09 22.99 -8.18
N HIS A 127 -8.70 22.44 -7.15
CA HIS A 127 -8.08 22.22 -5.83
C HIS A 127 -7.50 20.82 -5.68
N THR A 128 -7.70 19.92 -6.65
CA THR A 128 -7.16 18.57 -6.60
C THR A 128 -5.63 18.60 -6.68
N LYS A 129 -4.97 18.31 -5.57
CA LYS A 129 -3.51 18.24 -5.46
C LYS A 129 -2.97 16.86 -5.85
N GLY A 130 -3.71 15.80 -5.52
CA GLY A 130 -3.27 14.45 -5.84
C GLY A 130 -4.36 13.40 -5.74
N VAL A 131 -4.00 12.21 -6.22
CA VAL A 131 -4.85 11.01 -6.22
C VAL A 131 -4.07 9.86 -5.62
N VAL A 132 -4.67 9.11 -4.71
CA VAL A 132 -4.03 7.96 -4.07
C VAL A 132 -4.42 6.67 -4.78
N VAL A 133 -3.43 5.89 -5.17
CA VAL A 133 -3.61 4.54 -5.73
C VAL A 133 -2.87 3.54 -4.85
N ASN A 134 -3.58 2.50 -4.42
CA ASN A 134 -3.03 1.35 -3.70
C ASN A 134 -3.32 0.08 -4.48
N SER A 135 -2.31 -0.45 -5.15
CA SER A 135 -2.43 -1.65 -6.00
C SER A 135 -1.13 -2.49 -5.93
N PRO A 136 -1.21 -3.74 -5.44
CA PRO A 136 -2.38 -4.49 -4.94
C PRO A 136 -3.05 -3.82 -3.74
N ASN A 137 -4.39 -3.89 -3.68
CA ASN A 137 -5.21 -3.06 -2.79
C ASN A 137 -5.42 -3.69 -1.40
N ASN A 138 -5.39 -2.86 -0.38
CA ASN A 138 -5.96 -3.12 0.94
C ASN A 138 -7.24 -2.29 1.07
N PRO A 139 -8.45 -2.88 1.16
CA PRO A 139 -8.72 -4.25 1.62
C PRO A 139 -9.10 -5.27 0.55
N SER A 140 -9.26 -4.91 -0.74
CA SER A 140 -9.93 -5.76 -1.73
C SER A 140 -9.05 -6.87 -2.32
N GLY A 141 -7.71 -6.73 -2.28
CA GLY A 141 -6.77 -7.60 -2.97
C GLY A 141 -6.73 -7.39 -4.50
N VAL A 142 -7.48 -6.44 -5.02
CA VAL A 142 -7.52 -6.15 -6.47
C VAL A 142 -6.20 -5.54 -6.93
N VAL A 143 -5.76 -5.95 -8.11
CA VAL A 143 -4.62 -5.37 -8.83
C VAL A 143 -5.15 -4.64 -10.05
N TYR A 144 -4.88 -3.35 -10.14
CA TYR A 144 -5.28 -2.56 -11.32
C TYR A 144 -4.46 -2.95 -12.54
N SER A 145 -5.15 -3.13 -13.67
CA SER A 145 -4.50 -3.44 -14.93
C SER A 145 -3.74 -2.23 -15.48
N LYS A 146 -2.86 -2.49 -16.44
CA LYS A 146 -2.13 -1.44 -17.16
C LYS A 146 -3.10 -0.47 -17.83
N GLU A 147 -4.14 -0.99 -18.48
CA GLU A 147 -5.16 -0.19 -19.17
C GLU A 147 -5.93 0.72 -18.21
N THR A 148 -6.26 0.22 -17.00
CA THR A 148 -6.90 1.01 -15.95
C THR A 148 -6.01 2.18 -15.53
N LEU A 149 -4.72 1.90 -15.30
CA LEU A 149 -3.75 2.92 -14.87
C LEU A 149 -3.40 3.91 -15.99
N GLU A 150 -3.32 3.48 -17.24
CA GLU A 150 -3.13 4.34 -18.40
C GLU A 150 -4.32 5.29 -18.60
N LYS A 151 -5.55 4.81 -18.42
CA LYS A 151 -6.74 5.64 -18.45
C LYS A 151 -6.74 6.69 -17.34
N LEU A 152 -6.40 6.27 -16.11
CA LEU A 152 -6.23 7.19 -14.97
C LEU A 152 -5.17 8.27 -15.29
N ALA A 153 -4.00 7.87 -15.79
CA ALA A 153 -2.91 8.77 -16.17
C ALA A 153 -3.33 9.78 -17.27
N SER A 154 -4.10 9.32 -18.25
CA SER A 154 -4.64 10.18 -19.32
C SER A 154 -5.56 11.28 -18.78
N ILE A 155 -6.46 10.93 -17.86
CA ILE A 155 -7.36 11.89 -17.21
C ILE A 155 -6.55 12.89 -16.38
N LEU A 156 -5.60 12.43 -15.56
CA LEU A 156 -4.75 13.30 -14.74
C LEU A 156 -3.93 14.25 -15.60
N THR A 157 -3.38 13.77 -16.72
CA THR A 157 -2.62 14.60 -17.66
C THR A 157 -3.50 15.72 -18.25
N ALA A 158 -4.70 15.38 -18.72
CA ALA A 158 -5.64 16.35 -19.27
C ALA A 158 -6.06 17.39 -18.24
N LYS A 159 -6.37 16.96 -17.01
CA LYS A 159 -6.79 17.86 -15.93
C LYS A 159 -5.65 18.74 -15.41
N SER A 160 -4.44 18.21 -15.33
CA SER A 160 -3.26 19.02 -14.98
C SER A 160 -3.01 20.13 -16.01
N GLN A 161 -3.21 19.85 -17.30
CA GLN A 161 -3.12 20.85 -18.35
C GLN A 161 -4.26 21.88 -18.29
N GLU A 162 -5.50 21.41 -18.05
CA GLU A 162 -6.68 22.26 -17.90
C GLU A 162 -6.53 23.26 -16.76
N TYR A 163 -6.00 22.83 -15.62
CA TYR A 163 -5.89 23.67 -14.41
C TYR A 163 -4.54 24.40 -14.28
N GLY A 164 -3.57 24.06 -15.12
CA GLY A 164 -2.26 24.73 -15.15
C GLY A 164 -1.34 24.39 -13.97
N HIS A 165 -1.60 23.27 -13.27
CA HIS A 165 -0.74 22.76 -12.21
C HIS A 165 -0.70 21.23 -12.21
N PRO A 166 0.37 20.59 -11.69
CA PRO A 166 0.43 19.14 -11.61
C PRO A 166 -0.59 18.59 -10.61
N ILE A 167 -1.20 17.45 -10.94
CA ILE A 167 -1.97 16.60 -10.04
C ILE A 167 -1.13 15.36 -9.80
N TYR A 168 -0.58 15.20 -8.60
CA TYR A 168 0.32 14.08 -8.29
C TYR A 168 -0.44 12.77 -8.10
N LEU A 169 0.11 11.67 -8.61
CA LEU A 169 -0.35 10.33 -8.28
C LEU A 169 0.51 9.78 -7.14
N ILE A 170 -0.10 9.57 -5.98
CA ILE A 170 0.54 8.96 -4.81
C ILE A 170 0.32 7.45 -4.89
N SER A 171 1.38 6.72 -5.27
CA SER A 171 1.37 5.26 -5.38
C SER A 171 1.78 4.65 -4.05
N ASP A 172 0.80 4.11 -3.31
CA ASP A 172 1.03 3.38 -2.06
C ASP A 172 1.25 1.90 -2.35
N GLU A 173 2.50 1.44 -2.26
CA GLU A 173 2.96 0.15 -2.78
C GLU A 173 3.52 -0.83 -1.74
N PRO A 174 2.97 -0.98 -0.54
CA PRO A 174 3.49 -1.94 0.43
C PRO A 174 3.30 -3.40 0.00
N TYR A 175 2.40 -3.64 -0.97
CA TYR A 175 2.07 -4.98 -1.50
C TYR A 175 2.62 -5.24 -2.90
N ARG A 176 3.47 -4.36 -3.46
CA ARG A 176 4.00 -4.46 -4.83
C ARG A 176 4.54 -5.86 -5.18
N GLU A 177 5.20 -6.52 -4.23
CA GLU A 177 5.79 -7.84 -4.42
C GLU A 177 4.79 -9.00 -4.27
N ILE A 178 3.57 -8.73 -3.78
CA ILE A 178 2.55 -9.75 -3.51
C ILE A 178 1.53 -9.71 -4.64
N VAL A 179 1.90 -10.28 -5.78
CA VAL A 179 1.05 -10.40 -6.97
C VAL A 179 0.95 -11.88 -7.33
N PHE A 180 -0.26 -12.35 -7.57
CA PHE A 180 -0.53 -13.76 -7.84
C PHE A 180 -0.36 -14.12 -9.31
N SER A 181 -0.18 -15.43 -9.56
CA SER A 181 -0.02 -15.98 -10.91
C SER A 181 -1.16 -15.52 -11.83
N GLY A 182 -0.81 -15.01 -13.02
CA GLY A 182 -1.77 -14.49 -13.99
C GLY A 182 -2.09 -13.00 -13.84
N PHE A 183 -1.57 -12.33 -12.81
CA PHE A 183 -1.69 -10.89 -12.62
C PHE A 183 -0.33 -10.19 -12.76
N GLN A 184 -0.35 -8.90 -13.04
CA GLN A 184 0.82 -8.05 -13.09
C GLN A 184 0.49 -6.70 -12.44
N ALA A 185 1.37 -6.22 -11.58
CA ALA A 185 1.30 -4.86 -11.04
C ALA A 185 2.22 -3.97 -11.91
N PRO A 186 1.66 -3.06 -12.72
CA PRO A 186 2.46 -2.17 -13.56
C PRO A 186 3.29 -1.20 -12.71
N TRP A 187 4.46 -0.83 -13.20
CA TRP A 187 5.27 0.23 -12.59
C TRP A 187 4.68 1.60 -12.94
N ILE A 188 3.95 2.20 -12.01
CA ILE A 188 3.13 3.39 -12.24
C ILE A 188 3.96 4.61 -12.69
N PRO A 189 5.20 4.87 -12.20
CA PRO A 189 6.02 5.98 -12.70
C PRO A 189 6.30 5.97 -14.21
N HIS A 190 6.17 4.82 -14.89
CA HIS A 190 6.30 4.73 -16.35
C HIS A 190 5.00 5.08 -17.09
N LEU A 191 3.87 5.05 -16.39
CA LEU A 191 2.55 5.35 -16.97
C LEU A 191 2.13 6.80 -16.76
N TYR A 192 2.55 7.39 -15.64
CA TYR A 192 2.28 8.78 -15.30
C TYR A 192 3.51 9.42 -14.66
N ARG A 193 4.01 10.49 -15.30
CA ARG A 193 5.27 11.15 -14.90
C ARG A 193 5.26 11.72 -13.49
N ASP A 194 4.12 12.32 -13.08
CA ASP A 194 3.97 13.02 -11.80
C ASP A 194 3.54 12.05 -10.69
N THR A 195 4.21 10.88 -10.63
CA THR A 195 3.98 9.83 -9.65
C THR A 195 5.00 9.92 -8.52
N ILE A 196 4.51 9.87 -7.27
CA ILE A 196 5.32 9.73 -6.06
C ILE A 196 5.03 8.36 -5.48
N VAL A 197 6.08 7.55 -5.23
CA VAL A 197 5.92 6.19 -4.71
C VAL A 197 6.20 6.15 -3.21
N CYS A 198 5.27 5.57 -2.45
CA CYS A 198 5.42 5.25 -1.03
C CYS A 198 5.55 3.73 -0.86
N TYR A 199 6.68 3.27 -0.34
CA TYR A 199 6.98 1.84 -0.21
C TYR A 199 7.35 1.45 1.22
N SER A 200 7.18 0.16 1.54
CA SER A 200 7.59 -0.43 2.82
C SER A 200 8.08 -1.86 2.67
N PHE A 201 9.12 -2.22 3.38
CA PHE A 201 9.63 -3.59 3.52
C PHE A 201 8.83 -4.46 4.51
N SER A 202 7.77 -3.90 5.11
CA SER A 202 6.91 -4.59 6.07
C SER A 202 6.28 -5.87 5.54
N LYS A 203 6.04 -5.94 4.20
CA LYS A 203 5.32 -7.05 3.58
C LYS A 203 6.24 -7.91 2.71
N SER A 204 7.06 -7.30 1.87
CA SER A 204 7.98 -8.01 0.98
C SER A 204 9.02 -8.85 1.74
N LEU A 205 9.61 -8.29 2.79
CA LEU A 205 10.61 -8.96 3.63
C LEU A 205 10.07 -9.49 4.96
N SER A 206 8.75 -9.37 5.23
CA SER A 206 8.16 -9.71 6.53
C SER A 206 8.80 -8.97 7.72
N LEU A 207 9.10 -7.68 7.56
CA LEU A 207 9.76 -6.84 8.56
C LEU A 207 8.85 -5.69 9.08
N PRO A 208 7.60 -5.96 9.49
CA PRO A 208 6.70 -4.88 9.92
C PRO A 208 7.16 -4.19 11.21
N GLY A 209 7.91 -4.90 12.07
CA GLY A 209 8.45 -4.38 13.33
C GLY A 209 9.63 -3.44 13.15
N GLU A 210 10.36 -3.55 12.04
CA GLU A 210 11.59 -2.79 11.82
C GLU A 210 11.35 -1.38 11.29
N ARG A 211 10.11 -1.08 10.88
CA ARG A 211 9.66 0.25 10.48
C ARG A 211 10.55 0.88 9.41
N LEU A 212 10.71 0.22 8.27
CA LEU A 212 11.48 0.76 7.16
C LEU A 212 10.68 0.81 5.86
N GLY A 213 10.80 1.94 5.19
CA GLY A 213 10.23 2.24 3.89
C GLY A 213 10.95 3.41 3.22
N TYR A 214 10.40 3.90 2.15
CA TYR A 214 10.92 5.08 1.46
C TYR A 214 9.82 5.81 0.68
N VAL A 215 10.06 7.09 0.41
CA VAL A 215 9.43 7.85 -0.66
C VAL A 215 10.40 7.91 -1.83
N LEU A 216 9.90 7.62 -3.03
CA LEU A 216 10.58 7.87 -4.29
C LEU A 216 9.89 9.05 -4.98
N VAL A 217 10.65 10.11 -5.25
CA VAL A 217 10.25 11.22 -6.10
C VAL A 217 11.08 11.14 -7.38
N PRO A 218 10.52 10.62 -8.49
CA PRO A 218 11.24 10.53 -9.76
C PRO A 218 11.67 11.90 -10.26
N GLY A 219 12.87 12.00 -10.84
CA GLY A 219 13.39 13.28 -11.38
C GLY A 219 12.56 13.86 -12.52
N GLN A 220 11.74 13.03 -13.18
CA GLN A 220 10.83 13.45 -14.24
C GLN A 220 9.53 14.11 -13.72
N ALA A 221 9.20 13.94 -12.44
CA ALA A 221 7.99 14.54 -11.87
C ALA A 221 8.09 16.06 -11.87
N ALA A 222 6.95 16.73 -12.03
CA ALA A 222 6.90 18.18 -11.94
C ALA A 222 7.43 18.64 -10.56
N ASP A 223 8.24 19.71 -10.58
CA ASP A 223 8.81 20.30 -9.36
C ASP A 223 9.52 19.28 -8.45
N SER A 224 10.17 18.25 -9.05
CA SER A 224 10.70 17.09 -8.33
C SER A 224 11.66 17.45 -7.19
N GLY A 225 12.51 18.47 -7.39
CA GLY A 225 13.46 18.96 -6.39
C GLY A 225 12.75 19.61 -5.18
N GLU A 226 11.76 20.47 -5.45
CA GLU A 226 10.94 21.12 -4.45
C GLU A 226 10.05 20.14 -3.71
N VAL A 227 9.43 19.21 -4.44
CA VAL A 227 8.62 18.12 -3.86
C VAL A 227 9.47 17.24 -2.93
N TYR A 228 10.66 16.84 -3.39
CA TYR A 228 11.58 16.06 -2.56
C TYR A 228 11.97 16.81 -1.28
N ALA A 229 12.32 18.09 -1.42
CA ALA A 229 12.69 18.94 -0.28
C ALA A 229 11.53 19.11 0.71
N ALA A 230 10.30 19.31 0.21
CA ALA A 230 9.10 19.43 1.02
C ALA A 230 8.78 18.13 1.78
N VAL A 231 8.87 16.98 1.09
CA VAL A 231 8.66 15.66 1.72
C VAL A 231 9.68 15.39 2.81
N ALA A 232 10.97 15.67 2.57
CA ALA A 232 12.02 15.50 3.57
C ALA A 232 11.86 16.48 4.75
N GLY A 233 11.46 17.74 4.46
CA GLY A 233 11.14 18.75 5.46
C GLY A 233 9.95 18.36 6.33
N ALA A 234 8.89 17.79 5.72
CA ALA A 234 7.73 17.27 6.42
C ALA A 234 8.11 16.12 7.38
N GLY A 235 8.95 15.18 6.92
CA GLY A 235 9.42 14.08 7.78
C GLY A 235 10.19 14.58 9.01
N ARG A 236 10.95 15.66 8.85
CA ARG A 236 11.64 16.29 9.97
C ARG A 236 10.67 17.03 10.90
N SER A 237 9.71 17.78 10.37
CA SER A 237 8.74 18.54 11.15
C SER A 237 7.78 17.64 11.93
N LEU A 238 7.45 16.46 11.38
CA LEU A 238 6.64 15.43 12.02
C LEU A 238 7.40 14.63 13.10
N GLY A 239 8.70 14.89 13.28
CA GLY A 239 9.53 14.25 14.31
C GLY A 239 10.05 12.86 13.95
N TYR A 240 9.92 12.40 12.70
CA TYR A 240 10.46 11.11 12.29
C TYR A 240 12.00 11.09 12.25
N VAL A 241 12.63 12.20 11.91
CA VAL A 241 14.07 12.47 11.84
C VAL A 241 14.83 11.48 10.99
N ASN A 242 15.04 10.24 11.49
CA ASN A 242 15.70 9.15 10.76
C ASN A 242 14.98 7.82 11.01
N ALA A 243 15.00 6.94 10.03
CA ALA A 243 14.68 5.52 10.21
C ALA A 243 15.84 4.79 10.91
N PRO A 244 15.62 3.61 11.52
CA PRO A 244 16.66 2.82 12.20
C PRO A 244 17.87 2.55 11.30
N SER A 245 19.07 3.02 11.67
CA SER A 245 20.27 2.98 10.85
C SER A 245 20.66 1.56 10.45
N LEU A 246 20.60 0.60 11.35
CA LEU A 246 20.90 -0.82 11.07
C LEU A 246 20.00 -1.35 9.95
N PHE A 247 18.69 -1.11 10.04
CA PHE A 247 17.74 -1.66 9.06
C PHE A 247 17.73 -0.90 7.73
N GLN A 248 18.21 0.34 7.66
CA GLN A 248 18.49 0.98 6.38
C GLN A 248 19.52 0.17 5.58
N GLN A 249 20.60 -0.26 6.21
CA GLN A 249 21.64 -1.06 5.55
C GLN A 249 21.16 -2.49 5.29
N VAL A 250 20.57 -3.17 6.26
CA VAL A 250 20.07 -4.55 6.12
C VAL A 250 19.08 -4.64 4.96
N THR A 251 18.05 -3.80 4.95
CA THR A 251 17.03 -3.84 3.89
C THR A 251 17.58 -3.49 2.53
N SER A 252 18.59 -2.59 2.46
CA SER A 252 19.22 -2.25 1.18
C SER A 252 20.03 -3.41 0.59
N LEU A 253 20.62 -4.26 1.43
CA LEU A 253 21.30 -5.48 0.99
C LEU A 253 20.33 -6.59 0.56
N CYS A 254 19.09 -6.56 1.06
CA CYS A 254 18.06 -7.57 0.80
C CYS A 254 16.93 -7.05 -0.09
N CYS A 255 17.04 -5.86 -0.69
CA CYS A 255 15.92 -5.20 -1.38
C CYS A 255 15.43 -5.93 -2.65
N ASP A 256 16.23 -6.84 -3.21
CA ASP A 256 15.85 -7.70 -4.33
C ASP A 256 15.26 -9.05 -3.89
N MET A 257 15.14 -9.28 -2.58
CA MET A 257 14.60 -10.52 -2.00
C MET A 257 13.16 -10.32 -1.54
N THR A 258 12.48 -11.45 -1.36
CA THR A 258 11.17 -11.51 -0.69
C THR A 258 11.14 -12.66 0.31
N ALA A 259 10.27 -12.55 1.31
CA ALA A 259 9.84 -13.70 2.09
C ALA A 259 9.13 -14.74 1.19
N ASP A 260 8.78 -15.91 1.72
CA ASP A 260 7.98 -16.90 0.96
C ASP A 260 6.52 -16.43 0.79
N LEU A 261 6.30 -15.60 -0.23
CA LEU A 261 5.00 -15.02 -0.52
C LEU A 261 4.02 -16.03 -1.14
N SER A 262 4.49 -17.23 -1.54
CA SER A 262 3.66 -18.29 -2.15
C SER A 262 2.56 -18.79 -1.21
N VAL A 263 2.79 -18.70 0.10
CA VAL A 263 1.81 -19.02 1.14
C VAL A 263 0.52 -18.21 0.97
N TYR A 264 0.63 -16.94 0.61
CA TYR A 264 -0.54 -16.07 0.45
C TYR A 264 -1.38 -16.45 -0.77
N GLU A 265 -0.74 -16.78 -1.89
CA GLU A 265 -1.46 -17.26 -3.07
C GLU A 265 -2.13 -18.62 -2.80
N ARG A 266 -1.47 -19.52 -2.08
CA ARG A 266 -2.04 -20.82 -1.65
C ARG A 266 -3.27 -20.62 -0.78
N ASN A 267 -3.18 -19.75 0.23
CA ASN A 267 -4.30 -19.43 1.13
C ASN A 267 -5.48 -18.80 0.36
N CYS A 268 -5.19 -17.92 -0.59
CA CYS A 268 -6.20 -17.33 -1.47
C CYS A 268 -6.91 -18.40 -2.31
N LYS A 269 -6.17 -19.30 -2.93
CA LYS A 269 -6.70 -20.41 -3.76
C LYS A 269 -7.56 -21.40 -2.95
N LEU A 270 -7.33 -21.51 -1.65
CA LEU A 270 -8.15 -22.31 -0.74
C LEU A 270 -9.43 -21.57 -0.33
N LEU A 271 -9.31 -20.29 0.05
CA LEU A 271 -10.42 -19.50 0.61
C LEU A 271 -11.45 -19.07 -0.43
N VAL A 272 -11.02 -18.53 -1.57
CA VAL A 272 -11.95 -17.89 -2.53
C VAL A 272 -12.98 -18.87 -3.08
N PRO A 273 -12.62 -20.06 -3.59
CA PRO A 273 -13.62 -21.02 -4.06
C PRO A 273 -14.56 -21.49 -2.95
N ALA A 274 -14.01 -21.77 -1.76
CA ALA A 274 -14.80 -22.23 -0.63
C ALA A 274 -15.85 -21.21 -0.18
N LEU A 275 -15.47 -19.92 -0.07
CA LEU A 275 -16.41 -18.87 0.28
C LEU A 275 -17.50 -18.68 -0.79
N ARG A 276 -17.14 -18.74 -2.08
CA ARG A 276 -18.12 -18.66 -3.18
C ARG A 276 -19.11 -19.82 -3.14
N GLU A 277 -18.64 -21.05 -2.88
CA GLU A 277 -19.50 -22.23 -2.70
C GLU A 277 -20.47 -22.07 -1.53
N MET A 278 -20.07 -21.40 -0.45
CA MET A 278 -20.91 -21.09 0.71
C MET A 278 -21.91 -19.97 0.44
N GLY A 279 -21.81 -19.26 -0.68
CA GLY A 279 -22.74 -18.20 -1.11
C GLY A 279 -22.23 -16.77 -0.86
N TYR A 280 -20.97 -16.60 -0.44
CA TYR A 280 -20.37 -15.26 -0.36
C TYR A 280 -20.02 -14.74 -1.75
N HIS A 281 -20.33 -13.47 -2.00
CA HIS A 281 -19.83 -12.78 -3.18
C HIS A 281 -18.41 -12.27 -2.89
N VAL A 282 -17.42 -12.75 -3.65
CA VAL A 282 -16.01 -12.43 -3.47
C VAL A 282 -15.45 -11.96 -4.81
N ALA A 283 -15.05 -10.69 -4.92
CA ALA A 283 -14.27 -10.20 -6.05
C ALA A 283 -12.94 -10.96 -6.15
N GLN A 284 -12.44 -11.14 -7.38
CA GLN A 284 -11.20 -11.90 -7.59
C GLN A 284 -9.99 -11.08 -7.14
N PRO A 285 -9.26 -11.49 -6.09
CA PRO A 285 -8.02 -10.83 -5.72
C PRO A 285 -6.91 -11.22 -6.70
N GLY A 286 -6.07 -10.25 -7.04
CA GLY A 286 -4.88 -10.46 -7.86
C GLY A 286 -3.59 -10.36 -7.07
N GLY A 287 -3.66 -9.98 -5.79
CA GLY A 287 -2.49 -9.79 -4.93
C GLY A 287 -2.84 -9.43 -3.50
N ALA A 288 -1.86 -8.88 -2.76
CA ALA A 288 -1.92 -8.65 -1.32
C ALA A 288 -2.24 -9.93 -0.54
N PHE A 289 -2.92 -9.82 0.58
CA PHE A 289 -3.36 -10.97 1.39
C PHE A 289 -4.70 -10.68 2.08
N TYR A 290 -5.60 -10.03 1.32
CA TYR A 290 -6.94 -9.67 1.79
C TYR A 290 -8.00 -10.16 0.82
N LEU A 291 -9.15 -10.54 1.40
CA LEU A 291 -10.41 -10.68 0.70
C LEU A 291 -11.40 -9.66 1.24
N PHE A 292 -12.31 -9.24 0.39
CA PHE A 292 -13.31 -8.26 0.76
C PHE A 292 -14.70 -8.71 0.28
N PRO A 293 -15.22 -9.84 0.83
CA PRO A 293 -16.52 -10.37 0.46
C PRO A 293 -17.65 -9.48 0.95
N ARG A 294 -18.77 -9.51 0.19
CA ARG A 294 -20.06 -8.95 0.65
C ARG A 294 -20.57 -9.74 1.85
N THR A 295 -21.11 -9.04 2.84
CA THR A 295 -21.78 -9.65 3.99
C THR A 295 -23.11 -10.30 3.59
N LEU A 296 -23.59 -11.27 4.38
CA LEU A 296 -24.86 -11.95 4.14
C LEU A 296 -26.07 -11.19 4.71
N GLU A 297 -25.81 -10.07 5.37
CA GLU A 297 -26.80 -9.08 5.81
C GLU A 297 -26.27 -7.68 5.51
N PRO A 298 -27.15 -6.65 5.41
CA PRO A 298 -26.71 -5.29 5.04
C PRO A 298 -25.79 -4.61 6.06
N ASP A 299 -25.94 -4.92 7.35
CA ASP A 299 -25.16 -4.34 8.44
C ASP A 299 -23.86 -5.14 8.64
N ASP A 300 -22.76 -4.62 8.09
CA ASP A 300 -21.44 -5.24 8.17
C ASP A 300 -20.85 -5.24 9.59
N VAL A 301 -21.25 -4.32 10.45
CA VAL A 301 -20.87 -4.28 11.86
C VAL A 301 -21.57 -5.39 12.64
N ALA A 302 -22.91 -5.52 12.48
CA ALA A 302 -23.68 -6.58 13.10
C ALA A 302 -23.20 -7.97 12.63
N PHE A 303 -22.94 -8.11 11.31
CA PHE A 303 -22.36 -9.33 10.73
C PHE A 303 -21.01 -9.69 11.37
N SER A 304 -20.10 -8.72 11.50
CA SER A 304 -18.77 -8.94 12.09
C SER A 304 -18.86 -9.31 13.58
N GLU A 305 -19.73 -8.66 14.34
CA GLU A 305 -19.94 -8.99 15.77
C GLU A 305 -20.54 -10.39 15.94
N ARG A 306 -21.50 -10.78 15.10
CA ARG A 306 -22.07 -12.14 15.09
C ARG A 306 -20.99 -13.17 14.72
N ALA A 307 -20.22 -12.92 13.65
CA ALA A 307 -19.13 -13.79 13.24
C ALA A 307 -18.14 -14.03 14.38
N LYS A 308 -17.79 -12.98 15.12
CA LYS A 308 -16.88 -13.04 16.27
C LYS A 308 -17.49 -13.81 17.45
N LYS A 309 -18.72 -13.49 17.87
CA LYS A 309 -19.34 -14.02 19.09
C LYS A 309 -19.74 -15.48 18.96
N ASP A 310 -20.35 -15.82 17.81
CA ASP A 310 -21.02 -17.11 17.64
C ASP A 310 -20.14 -18.12 16.88
N PHE A 311 -19.16 -17.65 16.11
CA PHE A 311 -18.33 -18.48 15.22
C PHE A 311 -16.82 -18.30 15.38
N ASP A 312 -16.34 -17.48 16.33
CA ASP A 312 -14.92 -17.16 16.55
C ASP A 312 -14.19 -16.69 15.27
N LEU A 313 -14.86 -15.95 14.40
CA LEU A 313 -14.28 -15.37 13.19
C LEU A 313 -14.06 -13.88 13.39
N LEU A 314 -12.80 -13.43 13.38
CA LEU A 314 -12.44 -12.01 13.50
C LEU A 314 -12.40 -11.37 12.11
N LEU A 315 -13.46 -10.66 11.76
CA LEU A 315 -13.64 -9.94 10.50
C LEU A 315 -13.62 -8.44 10.76
N VAL A 316 -13.19 -7.64 9.78
CA VAL A 316 -13.18 -6.19 9.93
C VAL A 316 -14.30 -5.59 9.06
N PRO A 317 -15.24 -4.81 9.66
CA PRO A 317 -16.36 -4.21 8.91
C PRO A 317 -15.88 -3.33 7.74
N GLY A 318 -16.58 -3.43 6.62
CA GLY A 318 -16.26 -2.71 5.37
C GLY A 318 -16.61 -1.22 5.42
N SER A 319 -17.55 -0.84 6.27
CA SER A 319 -17.88 0.58 6.52
C SER A 319 -16.66 1.41 6.90
N GLY A 320 -15.71 0.84 7.66
CA GLY A 320 -14.44 1.50 7.99
C GLY A 320 -13.52 1.73 6.78
N PHE A 321 -13.74 1.03 5.67
CA PHE A 321 -13.00 1.17 4.40
C PHE A 321 -13.78 1.96 3.34
N GLY A 322 -14.90 2.61 3.72
CA GLY A 322 -15.75 3.34 2.78
C GLY A 322 -16.64 2.45 1.89
N ALA A 323 -16.81 1.18 2.23
CA ALA A 323 -17.62 0.22 1.46
C ALA A 323 -18.50 -0.64 2.41
N PRO A 324 -19.58 -0.06 2.95
CA PRO A 324 -20.51 -0.78 3.83
C PRO A 324 -21.09 -2.02 3.15
N GLY A 325 -21.54 -2.98 3.95
CA GLY A 325 -22.06 -4.26 3.46
C GLY A 325 -20.98 -5.25 3.00
N HIS A 326 -19.72 -5.03 3.38
CA HIS A 326 -18.59 -5.91 3.13
C HIS A 326 -17.81 -6.16 4.41
N VAL A 327 -16.91 -7.16 4.39
CA VAL A 327 -15.94 -7.40 5.47
C VAL A 327 -14.58 -7.71 4.90
N ARG A 328 -13.51 -7.22 5.58
CA ARG A 328 -12.15 -7.62 5.24
C ARG A 328 -11.76 -8.90 5.98
N ILE A 329 -11.29 -9.89 5.23
CA ILE A 329 -10.63 -11.10 5.72
C ILE A 329 -9.15 -10.99 5.41
N ALA A 330 -8.27 -11.02 6.44
CA ALA A 330 -6.84 -11.11 6.25
C ALA A 330 -6.41 -12.58 6.31
N TYR A 331 -5.81 -13.08 5.24
CA TYR A 331 -5.34 -14.47 5.15
C TYR A 331 -3.81 -14.62 5.19
N CYS A 332 -3.12 -13.61 5.73
CA CYS A 332 -1.69 -13.69 6.05
C CYS A 332 -1.43 -14.51 7.32
N VAL A 333 -1.98 -15.69 7.37
CA VAL A 333 -1.93 -16.65 8.49
C VAL A 333 -1.42 -18.00 7.99
N GLN A 334 -1.12 -18.92 8.91
CA GLN A 334 -0.76 -20.28 8.54
C GLN A 334 -1.95 -20.98 7.85
N THR A 335 -1.68 -21.82 6.85
CA THR A 335 -2.71 -22.49 6.05
C THR A 335 -3.68 -23.30 6.90
N GLU A 336 -3.19 -23.95 7.96
CA GLU A 336 -4.00 -24.75 8.91
C GLU A 336 -5.02 -23.88 9.66
N MET A 337 -4.76 -22.57 9.82
CA MET A 337 -5.75 -21.65 10.40
C MET A 337 -6.90 -21.41 9.43
N ILE A 338 -6.60 -21.29 8.13
CA ILE A 338 -7.62 -21.19 7.08
C ILE A 338 -8.50 -22.44 7.09
N GLU A 339 -7.90 -23.62 7.09
CA GLU A 339 -8.61 -24.91 7.10
C GLU A 339 -9.56 -25.02 8.30
N ARG A 340 -9.12 -24.60 9.48
CA ARG A 340 -9.98 -24.57 10.68
C ARG A 340 -11.08 -23.50 10.62
N ALA A 341 -10.89 -22.42 9.86
CA ALA A 341 -11.88 -21.35 9.71
C ALA A 341 -13.01 -21.71 8.71
N LEU A 342 -12.72 -22.54 7.69
CA LEU A 342 -13.71 -22.87 6.65
C LEU A 342 -15.02 -23.47 7.20
N PRO A 343 -15.03 -24.44 8.13
CA PRO A 343 -16.28 -24.95 8.74
C PRO A 343 -17.06 -23.84 9.47
N LYS A 344 -16.36 -22.88 10.10
CA LYS A 344 -17.00 -21.76 10.80
C LYS A 344 -17.65 -20.77 9.83
N PHE A 345 -17.00 -20.46 8.69
CA PHE A 345 -17.61 -19.67 7.61
C PHE A 345 -18.86 -20.37 7.04
N ARG A 346 -18.84 -21.68 6.89
CA ARG A 346 -19.98 -22.48 6.45
C ARG A 346 -21.14 -22.37 7.45
N ALA A 347 -20.88 -22.60 8.73
CA ALA A 347 -21.89 -22.48 9.78
C ALA A 347 -22.47 -21.06 9.89
N LEU A 348 -21.64 -20.03 9.75
CA LEU A 348 -22.08 -18.64 9.68
C LEU A 348 -23.02 -18.43 8.47
N ALA A 349 -22.66 -18.92 7.29
CA ALA A 349 -23.48 -18.78 6.09
C ALA A 349 -24.82 -19.52 6.23
N GLU A 350 -24.83 -20.73 6.79
CA GLU A 350 -26.03 -21.52 7.04
C GLU A 350 -26.99 -20.85 8.04
N SER A 351 -26.48 -20.05 8.97
CA SER A 351 -27.29 -19.31 9.94
C SER A 351 -28.10 -18.15 9.35
N TYR A 352 -27.89 -17.82 8.06
CA TYR A 352 -28.65 -16.82 7.30
C TYR A 352 -29.62 -17.44 6.27
N ARG A 353 -29.68 -18.75 6.18
CA ARG A 353 -30.64 -19.50 5.33
C ARG A 353 -31.87 -19.92 6.13
#